data_818c03d1978268db00dfb8a2b9fe8dd4
#
_entry.id   818c03d1978268db00dfb8a2b9fe8dd4
#
_cell.length_a   1.000
_cell.length_b   1.000
_cell.length_c   1.000
_cell.angle_alpha   90.00
_cell.angle_beta   90.00
_cell.angle_gamma   90.00
#
_symmetry.space_group_name_H-M   'P 1'
#
loop_
_entity.id
_entity.type
_entity.pdbx_description
1 polymer ?
#
loop_
_entity_poly.entity_id
_entity_poly.type
_entity_poly.pdbx_seq_one_letter_code
_entity_poly.pdbx_strand_id
1 'polypeptide(L)'
;MSDKMKAVRLHAFGGPEVLVYEDAPRPNVKPGEVLVRVQAAALNPPDWYLRDGYRALPPEWRPNASFPLILGTDVSGVIEAVGADAGEFSIGDEVYAMVRFPHDLMTGSNAYAHYVSVPASQLALKPAGIDHIHAAGAPMSFLTAWQFLIEPGHDEPNPFQPFRHEPVPLDGKTVLVNGAGGGVGHLAVQLAKLRGARVIAVASAKNEGLMRDLGVDQFVDYKTTATEEVVRDVDLVLDAVGGADMERFFHVLKPGGALFLINPLGFTGHEEAEKLGITVSSTQVRSNGAQLAKVARLLDDGIVRVVIDSTFPLAEASRAHQRAADGSIQGKIVLAV
;
A
#
# COMPACT_ATOMS: atom_id res chain seq x y z
N MET A 1 -7.64 33.44 6.77
CA MET A 1 -6.96 32.17 7.12
C MET A 1 -5.50 32.31 6.71
N SER A 2 -4.57 31.64 7.37
CA SER A 2 -3.15 31.71 7.00
C SER A 2 -2.94 31.07 5.62
N ASP A 3 -2.21 31.75 4.72
CA ASP A 3 -1.82 31.20 3.42
C ASP A 3 -0.73 30.12 3.51
N LYS A 4 -0.30 29.81 4.75
CA LYS A 4 0.75 28.83 5.06
C LYS A 4 0.24 27.72 5.94
N MET A 5 0.85 26.55 5.78
CA MET A 5 0.69 25.35 6.61
C MET A 5 2.05 24.77 6.96
N LYS A 6 2.13 23.86 7.93
CA LYS A 6 3.30 22.99 8.12
C LYS A 6 3.23 21.78 7.20
N ALA A 7 4.39 21.40 6.66
CA ALA A 7 4.55 20.21 5.83
C ALA A 7 5.98 19.65 5.97
N VAL A 8 6.15 18.38 5.63
CA VAL A 8 7.46 17.76 5.46
C VAL A 8 7.86 17.88 3.99
N ARG A 9 8.93 18.62 3.73
CA ARG A 9 9.39 18.94 2.37
C ARG A 9 10.73 18.29 2.06
N LEU A 10 10.90 17.97 0.80
CA LEU A 10 12.09 17.38 0.20
C LEU A 10 12.72 18.40 -0.75
N HIS A 11 13.94 18.83 -0.50
CA HIS A 11 14.65 19.82 -1.35
C HIS A 11 15.71 19.19 -2.26
N ALA A 12 16.02 17.92 -2.03
CA ALA A 12 16.90 17.08 -2.84
C ALA A 12 16.61 15.62 -2.56
N PHE A 13 16.93 14.74 -3.49
CA PHE A 13 16.88 13.31 -3.23
C PHE A 13 17.96 12.87 -2.23
N GLY A 14 17.64 11.91 -1.36
CA GLY A 14 18.59 11.41 -0.37
C GLY A 14 18.01 10.40 0.61
N GLY A 15 18.69 10.21 1.73
CA GLY A 15 18.23 9.40 2.84
C GLY A 15 17.13 10.10 3.67
N PRO A 16 16.74 9.53 4.81
CA PRO A 16 15.72 10.11 5.69
C PRO A 16 16.02 11.54 6.14
N GLU A 17 17.30 11.91 6.24
CA GLU A 17 17.80 13.21 6.70
C GLU A 17 17.40 14.39 5.80
N VAL A 18 17.02 14.16 4.55
CA VAL A 18 16.62 15.23 3.62
C VAL A 18 15.19 15.71 3.82
N LEU A 19 14.43 15.07 4.71
CA LEU A 19 13.06 15.43 5.04
C LEU A 19 13.03 16.57 6.05
N VAL A 20 12.50 17.74 5.65
CA VAL A 20 12.48 18.98 6.44
C VAL A 20 11.06 19.37 6.79
N TYR A 21 10.75 19.48 8.09
CA TYR A 21 9.47 20.00 8.58
C TYR A 21 9.50 21.53 8.63
N GLU A 22 8.75 22.18 7.77
CA GLU A 22 8.81 23.63 7.57
C GLU A 22 7.47 24.23 7.10
N ASP A 23 7.44 25.54 6.90
CA ASP A 23 6.29 26.22 6.31
C ASP A 23 6.20 25.96 4.80
N ALA A 24 5.00 25.65 4.34
CA ALA A 24 4.64 25.47 2.93
C ALA A 24 3.39 26.26 2.57
N PRO A 25 3.15 26.59 1.29
CA PRO A 25 1.88 27.14 0.87
C PRO A 25 0.72 26.16 1.18
N ARG A 26 -0.39 26.68 1.72
CA ARG A 26 -1.61 25.91 1.88
C ARG A 26 -2.23 25.68 0.49
N PRO A 27 -2.66 24.44 0.16
CA PRO A 27 -3.25 24.17 -1.14
C PRO A 27 -4.63 24.83 -1.25
N ASN A 28 -4.94 25.31 -2.47
CA ASN A 28 -6.29 25.73 -2.81
C ASN A 28 -7.10 24.50 -3.26
N VAL A 29 -8.40 24.50 -2.90
CA VAL A 29 -9.33 23.48 -3.40
C VAL A 29 -9.70 23.79 -4.86
N LYS A 30 -9.69 22.78 -5.72
CA LYS A 30 -10.08 22.86 -7.12
C LYS A 30 -11.48 22.27 -7.34
N PRO A 31 -12.15 22.57 -8.46
CA PRO A 31 -13.36 21.85 -8.84
C PRO A 31 -13.13 20.32 -8.85
N GLY A 32 -14.08 19.55 -8.33
CA GLY A 32 -13.98 18.09 -8.18
C GLY A 32 -13.08 17.62 -7.03
N GLU A 33 -12.50 18.53 -6.24
CA GLU A 33 -11.62 18.20 -5.10
C GLU A 33 -12.21 18.70 -3.77
N VAL A 34 -11.71 18.15 -2.68
CA VAL A 34 -11.93 18.66 -1.33
C VAL A 34 -10.59 18.98 -0.67
N LEU A 35 -10.61 19.94 0.25
CA LEU A 35 -9.48 20.24 1.11
C LEU A 35 -9.62 19.46 2.41
N VAL A 36 -8.71 18.54 2.66
CA VAL A 36 -8.68 17.74 3.88
C VAL A 36 -7.68 18.36 4.86
N ARG A 37 -8.13 18.64 6.07
CA ARG A 37 -7.28 18.92 7.22
C ARG A 37 -6.82 17.56 7.75
N VAL A 38 -5.53 17.26 7.53
CA VAL A 38 -4.94 15.97 7.82
C VAL A 38 -4.87 15.74 9.32
N GLN A 39 -5.23 14.55 9.77
CA GLN A 39 -5.07 14.08 11.14
C GLN A 39 -3.98 12.99 11.22
N ALA A 40 -3.84 12.21 10.14
CA ALA A 40 -2.80 11.20 10.02
C ALA A 40 -2.46 10.94 8.55
N ALA A 41 -1.20 10.60 8.29
CA ALA A 41 -0.68 10.14 7.00
C ALA A 41 0.17 8.88 7.21
N ALA A 42 0.13 7.91 6.30
CA ALA A 42 0.92 6.70 6.47
C ALA A 42 2.04 6.57 5.44
N LEU A 43 3.12 5.91 5.84
CA LEU A 43 4.26 5.63 5.00
C LEU A 43 3.98 4.43 4.09
N ASN A 44 4.45 4.54 2.85
CA ASN A 44 4.39 3.50 1.83
C ASN A 44 5.71 3.41 1.04
N PRO A 45 6.02 2.28 0.40
CA PRO A 45 7.22 2.13 -0.43
C PRO A 45 7.43 3.24 -1.46
N PRO A 46 6.42 3.73 -2.20
CA PRO A 46 6.61 4.85 -3.13
C PRO A 46 7.16 6.12 -2.48
N ASP A 47 6.86 6.37 -1.20
CA ASP A 47 7.33 7.57 -0.50
C ASP A 47 8.86 7.57 -0.33
N TRP A 48 9.45 6.44 0.09
CA TRP A 48 10.92 6.37 0.20
C TRP A 48 11.61 6.11 -1.14
N TYR A 49 10.94 5.50 -2.13
CA TYR A 49 11.50 5.41 -3.48
C TYR A 49 11.58 6.81 -4.12
N LEU A 50 10.54 7.65 -3.99
CA LEU A 50 10.58 9.02 -4.47
C LEU A 50 11.60 9.86 -3.69
N ARG A 51 11.66 9.69 -2.35
CA ARG A 51 12.66 10.39 -1.52
C ARG A 51 14.08 10.13 -1.99
N ASP A 52 14.42 8.91 -2.37
CA ASP A 52 15.75 8.55 -2.84
C ASP A 52 15.96 8.77 -4.35
N GLY A 53 14.96 9.26 -5.07
CA GLY A 53 15.01 9.50 -6.50
C GLY A 53 14.87 8.23 -7.34
N TYR A 54 14.20 7.21 -6.86
CA TYR A 54 14.01 5.91 -7.54
C TYR A 54 15.33 5.31 -8.04
N ARG A 55 16.37 5.33 -7.20
CA ARG A 55 17.73 4.87 -7.57
C ARG A 55 17.79 3.45 -8.11
N ALA A 56 16.85 2.59 -7.74
CA ALA A 56 16.75 1.23 -8.24
C ALA A 56 16.28 1.14 -9.71
N LEU A 57 15.67 2.21 -10.24
CA LEU A 57 15.25 2.26 -11.64
C LEU A 57 16.40 2.65 -12.57
N PRO A 58 16.36 2.23 -13.85
CA PRO A 58 17.23 2.76 -14.89
C PRO A 58 17.23 4.30 -14.89
N PRO A 59 18.36 4.97 -15.18
CA PRO A 59 18.46 6.44 -15.11
C PRO A 59 17.38 7.17 -15.91
N GLU A 60 17.00 6.64 -17.06
CA GLU A 60 15.99 7.20 -17.97
C GLU A 60 14.56 7.12 -17.43
N TRP A 61 14.31 6.30 -16.41
CA TRP A 61 13.00 6.15 -15.75
C TRP A 61 12.91 6.89 -14.43
N ARG A 62 14.02 7.50 -14.00
CA ARG A 62 14.05 8.25 -12.74
C ARG A 62 13.31 9.57 -12.85
N PRO A 63 12.69 10.07 -11.76
CA PRO A 63 11.98 11.32 -11.79
C PRO A 63 12.89 12.51 -12.09
N ASN A 64 12.47 13.38 -12.99
CA ASN A 64 13.02 14.72 -13.12
C ASN A 64 12.18 15.65 -12.24
N ALA A 65 12.54 15.75 -10.96
CA ALA A 65 11.73 16.41 -9.96
C ALA A 65 11.98 17.91 -9.89
N SER A 66 10.91 18.68 -9.75
CA SER A 66 10.97 20.10 -9.37
C SER A 66 10.80 20.23 -7.86
N PHE A 67 11.88 20.54 -7.16
CA PHE A 67 11.86 20.73 -5.72
C PHE A 67 11.31 22.13 -5.35
N PRO A 68 10.72 22.24 -4.14
CA PRO A 68 10.57 21.21 -3.12
C PRO A 68 9.35 20.32 -3.35
N LEU A 69 9.45 19.03 -2.98
CA LEU A 69 8.35 18.07 -3.01
C LEU A 69 7.77 17.85 -1.60
N ILE A 70 6.50 17.47 -1.53
CA ILE A 70 5.86 16.93 -0.32
C ILE A 70 5.44 15.49 -0.63
N LEU A 71 5.92 14.54 0.16
CA LEU A 71 5.62 13.11 0.01
C LEU A 71 4.26 12.75 0.61
N GLY A 72 3.98 11.44 0.66
CA GLY A 72 2.82 10.86 1.33
C GLY A 72 1.66 10.61 0.38
N THR A 73 1.22 9.35 0.35
CA THR A 73 0.11 8.90 -0.49
C THR A 73 -1.15 8.62 0.30
N ASP A 74 -1.03 8.16 1.53
CA ASP A 74 -2.16 7.78 2.38
C ASP A 74 -2.49 8.86 3.40
N VAL A 75 -3.77 9.18 3.53
CA VAL A 75 -4.25 10.22 4.43
C VAL A 75 -5.56 9.81 5.11
N SER A 76 -5.74 10.27 6.35
CA SER A 76 -7.04 10.39 7.00
C SER A 76 -7.16 11.75 7.68
N GLY A 77 -8.33 12.36 7.61
CA GLY A 77 -8.57 13.69 8.16
C GLY A 77 -10.01 14.14 8.04
N VAL A 78 -10.22 15.44 8.21
CA VAL A 78 -11.53 16.08 8.21
C VAL A 78 -11.62 17.07 7.04
N ILE A 79 -12.73 17.06 6.32
CA ILE A 79 -12.96 18.00 5.22
C ILE A 79 -13.12 19.41 5.77
N GLU A 80 -12.32 20.35 5.29
CA GLU A 80 -12.37 21.76 5.66
C GLU A 80 -12.97 22.65 4.58
N ALA A 81 -12.85 22.25 3.31
CA ALA A 81 -13.50 22.94 2.19
C ALA A 81 -13.84 21.95 1.08
N VAL A 82 -14.90 22.25 0.36
CA VAL A 82 -15.43 21.47 -0.76
C VAL A 82 -15.39 22.31 -2.02
N GLY A 83 -14.74 21.83 -3.08
CA GLY A 83 -14.74 22.46 -4.38
C GLY A 83 -16.07 22.26 -5.12
N ALA A 84 -16.29 23.03 -6.17
CA ALA A 84 -17.44 22.80 -7.04
C ALA A 84 -17.38 21.36 -7.58
N ASP A 85 -18.52 20.72 -7.77
CA ASP A 85 -18.65 19.36 -8.33
C ASP A 85 -17.89 18.25 -7.59
N ALA A 86 -17.61 18.42 -6.30
CA ALA A 86 -16.92 17.43 -5.46
C ALA A 86 -17.85 16.32 -4.89
N GLY A 87 -19.05 16.14 -5.45
CA GLY A 87 -19.98 15.09 -5.06
C GLY A 87 -20.72 15.36 -3.76
N GLU A 88 -20.98 14.30 -2.97
CA GLU A 88 -21.82 14.35 -1.77
C GLU A 88 -21.07 14.66 -0.47
N PHE A 89 -19.78 14.95 -0.54
CA PHE A 89 -18.98 15.26 0.65
C PHE A 89 -19.32 16.64 1.23
N SER A 90 -19.27 16.74 2.56
CA SER A 90 -19.58 17.94 3.32
C SER A 90 -18.42 18.36 4.22
N ILE A 91 -18.34 19.67 4.52
CA ILE A 91 -17.40 20.17 5.53
C ILE A 91 -17.69 19.49 6.87
N GLY A 92 -16.66 18.99 7.51
CA GLY A 92 -16.75 18.24 8.77
C GLY A 92 -16.74 16.73 8.60
N ASP A 93 -16.93 16.19 7.40
CA ASP A 93 -16.85 14.75 7.17
C ASP A 93 -15.45 14.24 7.49
N GLU A 94 -15.37 13.15 8.23
CA GLU A 94 -14.15 12.37 8.43
C GLU A 94 -13.94 11.43 7.25
N VAL A 95 -12.77 11.54 6.62
CA VAL A 95 -12.47 10.85 5.36
C VAL A 95 -11.09 10.20 5.39
N TYR A 96 -10.87 9.26 4.46
CA TYR A 96 -9.56 8.69 4.19
C TYR A 96 -9.38 8.38 2.70
N ALA A 97 -8.13 8.36 2.24
CA ALA A 97 -7.81 8.19 0.82
C ALA A 97 -6.39 7.72 0.57
N MET A 98 -6.19 7.07 -0.58
CA MET A 98 -4.91 7.04 -1.28
C MET A 98 -4.91 8.17 -2.31
N VAL A 99 -4.04 9.17 -2.11
CA VAL A 99 -4.09 10.43 -2.86
C VAL A 99 -3.30 10.35 -4.16
N ARG A 100 -3.97 10.56 -5.30
CA ARG A 100 -3.40 10.73 -6.66
C ARG A 100 -2.38 9.67 -7.08
N PHE A 101 -2.49 8.47 -6.55
CA PHE A 101 -1.59 7.40 -6.94
C PHE A 101 -2.18 6.60 -8.14
N PRO A 102 -1.39 6.30 -9.17
CA PRO A 102 0.04 6.61 -9.35
C PRO A 102 0.33 7.93 -10.07
N HIS A 103 -0.65 8.80 -10.32
CA HIS A 103 -0.47 10.05 -11.10
C HIS A 103 0.69 10.90 -10.58
N ASP A 104 0.77 11.08 -9.27
CA ASP A 104 1.80 11.93 -8.64
C ASP A 104 2.99 11.11 -8.12
N LEU A 105 3.18 9.90 -8.67
CA LEU A 105 4.28 9.01 -8.28
C LEU A 105 5.66 9.70 -8.32
N MET A 106 5.85 10.61 -9.27
CA MET A 106 7.12 11.32 -9.49
C MET A 106 7.15 12.75 -8.93
N THR A 107 6.03 13.24 -8.41
CA THR A 107 5.89 14.65 -7.97
C THR A 107 5.47 14.78 -6.51
N GLY A 108 5.11 13.66 -5.87
CA GLY A 108 4.60 13.63 -4.50
C GLY A 108 3.11 13.92 -4.41
N SER A 109 2.40 13.12 -3.61
CA SER A 109 0.94 13.23 -3.44
C SER A 109 0.52 14.19 -2.33
N ASN A 110 1.49 14.78 -1.61
CA ASN A 110 1.35 15.89 -0.67
C ASN A 110 0.62 15.58 0.65
N ALA A 111 0.53 14.31 1.09
CA ALA A 111 -0.15 13.96 2.34
C ALA A 111 0.69 14.24 3.60
N TYR A 112 2.01 14.42 3.51
CA TYR A 112 2.84 14.78 4.67
C TYR A 112 2.75 16.28 4.99
N ALA A 113 1.54 16.75 5.24
CA ALA A 113 1.24 18.17 5.47
C ALA A 113 -0.01 18.32 6.35
N HIS A 114 -0.23 19.52 6.90
CA HIS A 114 -1.45 19.83 7.64
C HIS A 114 -2.71 19.83 6.77
N TYR A 115 -2.56 20.10 5.47
CA TYR A 115 -3.67 20.12 4.50
C TYR A 115 -3.25 19.49 3.19
N VAL A 116 -4.17 18.77 2.59
CA VAL A 116 -4.03 18.21 1.24
C VAL A 116 -5.32 18.38 0.46
N SER A 117 -5.21 18.77 -0.82
CA SER A 117 -6.36 18.78 -1.73
C SER A 117 -6.46 17.42 -2.41
N VAL A 118 -7.63 16.76 -2.33
CA VAL A 118 -7.85 15.38 -2.77
C VAL A 118 -9.01 15.33 -3.76
N PRO A 119 -8.88 14.67 -4.93
CA PRO A 119 -10.01 14.40 -5.79
C PRO A 119 -11.11 13.63 -5.05
N ALA A 120 -12.36 14.09 -5.13
CA ALA A 120 -13.49 13.48 -4.43
C ALA A 120 -13.68 11.99 -4.79
N SER A 121 -13.39 11.61 -6.04
CA SER A 121 -13.46 10.22 -6.51
C SER A 121 -12.47 9.26 -5.82
N GLN A 122 -11.46 9.78 -5.13
CA GLN A 122 -10.44 9.00 -4.42
C GLN A 122 -10.74 8.85 -2.92
N LEU A 123 -11.72 9.60 -2.41
CA LEU A 123 -12.12 9.62 -1.00
C LEU A 123 -13.19 8.59 -0.67
N ALA A 124 -13.16 8.12 0.56
CA ALA A 124 -14.28 7.49 1.23
C ALA A 124 -14.45 8.08 2.63
N LEU A 125 -15.67 7.99 3.19
CA LEU A 125 -15.88 8.27 4.60
C LEU A 125 -15.03 7.34 5.45
N LYS A 126 -14.38 7.89 6.46
CA LYS A 126 -13.58 7.11 7.41
C LYS A 126 -14.49 6.13 8.16
N PRO A 127 -14.09 4.86 8.34
CA PRO A 127 -14.79 3.95 9.22
C PRO A 127 -15.00 4.59 10.61
N ALA A 128 -16.23 4.51 11.13
CA ALA A 128 -16.57 5.13 12.42
C ALA A 128 -15.91 4.41 13.60
N GLY A 129 -15.69 3.09 13.46
CA GLY A 129 -15.12 2.22 14.50
C GLY A 129 -13.62 2.33 14.71
N ILE A 130 -12.89 3.09 13.87
CA ILE A 130 -11.43 3.23 13.98
C ILE A 130 -11.00 4.70 14.02
N ASP A 131 -9.85 4.96 14.64
CA ASP A 131 -9.26 6.29 14.70
C ASP A 131 -8.55 6.67 13.37
N HIS A 132 -8.11 7.93 13.26
CA HIS A 132 -7.40 8.42 12.08
C HIS A 132 -6.06 7.73 11.82
N ILE A 133 -5.38 7.23 12.86
CA ILE A 133 -4.10 6.50 12.73
C ILE A 133 -4.32 5.19 11.96
N HIS A 134 -5.30 4.39 12.40
CA HIS A 134 -5.65 3.15 11.71
C HIS A 134 -6.25 3.40 10.33
N ALA A 135 -7.10 4.43 10.20
CA ALA A 135 -7.69 4.81 8.93
C ALA A 135 -6.65 5.25 7.89
N ALA A 136 -5.64 6.06 8.28
CA ALA A 136 -4.53 6.44 7.40
C ALA A 136 -3.65 5.24 7.00
N GLY A 137 -3.52 4.24 7.88
CA GLY A 137 -2.75 3.02 7.58
C GLY A 137 -3.39 2.10 6.53
N ALA A 138 -4.66 2.29 6.19
CA ALA A 138 -5.40 1.38 5.31
C ALA A 138 -5.17 1.61 3.80
N PRO A 139 -5.28 2.83 3.21
CA PRO A 139 -5.66 3.01 1.81
C PRO A 139 -4.78 2.29 0.81
N MET A 140 -3.49 2.61 0.70
CA MET A 140 -2.62 1.95 -0.30
C MET A 140 -2.48 0.46 -0.05
N SER A 141 -2.27 0.06 1.19
CA SER A 141 -2.06 -1.34 1.53
C SER A 141 -3.30 -2.19 1.28
N PHE A 142 -4.48 -1.63 1.62
CA PHE A 142 -5.74 -2.33 1.42
C PHE A 142 -6.15 -2.37 -0.06
N LEU A 143 -6.05 -1.22 -0.76
CA LEU A 143 -6.33 -1.17 -2.20
C LEU A 143 -5.40 -2.11 -2.98
N THR A 144 -4.12 -2.20 -2.59
CA THR A 144 -3.20 -3.15 -3.22
C THR A 144 -3.69 -4.59 -3.02
N ALA A 145 -3.95 -5.01 -1.77
CA ALA A 145 -4.44 -6.36 -1.50
C ALA A 145 -5.80 -6.61 -2.18
N TRP A 146 -6.70 -5.63 -2.19
CA TRP A 146 -8.02 -5.71 -2.81
C TRP A 146 -7.93 -5.87 -4.32
N GLN A 147 -7.13 -5.02 -4.99
CA GLN A 147 -7.00 -5.01 -6.45
C GLN A 147 -6.26 -6.23 -6.99
N PHE A 148 -5.38 -6.84 -6.18
CA PHE A 148 -4.74 -8.11 -6.52
C PHE A 148 -5.62 -9.34 -6.30
N LEU A 149 -6.48 -9.33 -5.27
CA LEU A 149 -7.15 -10.55 -4.82
C LEU A 149 -8.66 -10.58 -5.06
N ILE A 150 -9.32 -9.41 -5.18
CA ILE A 150 -10.78 -9.31 -5.13
C ILE A 150 -11.37 -8.67 -6.40
N GLU A 151 -10.91 -7.46 -6.74
CA GLU A 151 -11.51 -6.65 -7.80
C GLU A 151 -10.45 -5.73 -8.42
N PRO A 152 -10.19 -5.79 -9.73
CA PRO A 152 -9.20 -4.94 -10.37
C PRO A 152 -9.47 -3.45 -10.14
N GLY A 153 -8.40 -2.66 -10.07
CA GLY A 153 -8.49 -1.20 -9.96
C GLY A 153 -8.67 -0.49 -11.31
N HIS A 154 -8.29 -1.17 -12.40
CA HIS A 154 -8.31 -0.66 -13.77
C HIS A 154 -8.14 -1.80 -14.78
N ASP A 155 -8.39 -1.48 -16.07
CA ASP A 155 -8.28 -2.43 -17.17
C ASP A 155 -6.95 -2.34 -17.96
N GLU A 156 -6.06 -1.42 -17.56
CA GLU A 156 -4.78 -1.23 -18.25
C GLU A 156 -3.79 -2.34 -17.87
N PRO A 157 -3.06 -2.91 -18.85
CA PRO A 157 -1.94 -3.81 -18.55
C PRO A 157 -0.85 -3.09 -17.74
N ASN A 158 -0.18 -3.83 -16.87
CA ASN A 158 1.05 -3.36 -16.25
C ASN A 158 2.15 -3.23 -17.33
N PRO A 159 3.04 -2.22 -17.29
CA PRO A 159 4.13 -2.09 -18.26
C PRO A 159 5.05 -3.32 -18.39
N PHE A 160 5.07 -4.20 -17.38
CA PHE A 160 5.89 -5.41 -17.35
C PHE A 160 5.19 -6.66 -17.90
N GLN A 161 3.93 -6.54 -18.37
CA GLN A 161 3.18 -7.67 -18.95
C GLN A 161 2.20 -7.22 -20.05
N PRO A 162 1.91 -8.07 -21.07
CA PRO A 162 1.06 -7.70 -22.21
C PRO A 162 -0.44 -7.85 -21.94
N PHE A 163 -0.85 -8.31 -20.75
CA PHE A 163 -2.24 -8.55 -20.38
C PHE A 163 -2.58 -7.84 -19.06
N ARG A 164 -3.86 -7.57 -18.84
CA ARG A 164 -4.34 -7.00 -17.58
C ARG A 164 -4.29 -8.05 -16.46
N HIS A 165 -4.15 -7.59 -15.23
CA HIS A 165 -4.26 -8.45 -14.06
C HIS A 165 -5.72 -8.84 -13.82
N GLU A 166 -5.93 -10.14 -13.53
CA GLU A 166 -7.23 -10.69 -13.15
C GLU A 166 -7.09 -11.45 -11.82
N PRO A 167 -7.86 -11.09 -10.79
CA PRO A 167 -7.93 -11.88 -9.57
C PRO A 167 -8.42 -13.30 -9.86
N VAL A 168 -7.93 -14.27 -9.09
CA VAL A 168 -8.40 -15.67 -9.17
C VAL A 168 -9.35 -15.97 -8.01
N PRO A 169 -10.34 -16.87 -8.19
CA PRO A 169 -11.20 -17.32 -7.10
C PRO A 169 -10.40 -17.89 -5.94
N LEU A 170 -10.73 -17.50 -4.71
CA LEU A 170 -9.99 -17.88 -3.50
C LEU A 170 -10.68 -18.98 -2.68
N ASP A 171 -11.99 -19.17 -2.84
CA ASP A 171 -12.76 -20.14 -2.06
C ASP A 171 -12.23 -21.57 -2.23
N GLY A 172 -11.90 -22.22 -1.11
CA GLY A 172 -11.31 -23.56 -1.12
C GLY A 172 -9.87 -23.65 -1.65
N LYS A 173 -9.24 -22.52 -1.99
CA LYS A 173 -7.88 -22.46 -2.52
C LYS A 173 -6.82 -22.35 -1.42
N THR A 174 -5.62 -22.81 -1.71
CA THR A 174 -4.44 -22.57 -0.86
C THR A 174 -3.70 -21.34 -1.38
N VAL A 175 -3.62 -20.30 -0.56
CA VAL A 175 -2.96 -19.03 -0.87
C VAL A 175 -1.74 -18.86 0.02
N LEU A 176 -0.59 -18.62 -0.59
CA LEU A 176 0.64 -18.25 0.13
C LEU A 176 0.84 -16.74 0.02
N VAL A 177 1.04 -16.07 1.16
CA VAL A 177 1.36 -14.64 1.23
C VAL A 177 2.80 -14.48 1.69
N ASN A 178 3.68 -14.08 0.77
CA ASN A 178 5.07 -13.73 1.09
C ASN A 178 5.14 -12.27 1.57
N GLY A 179 5.82 -12.03 2.70
CA GLY A 179 5.81 -10.73 3.37
C GLY A 179 4.53 -10.48 4.18
N ALA A 180 3.93 -11.55 4.69
CA ALA A 180 2.65 -11.52 5.40
C ALA A 180 2.58 -10.56 6.58
N GLY A 181 3.70 -10.28 7.26
CA GLY A 181 3.76 -9.33 8.39
C GLY A 181 3.80 -7.85 7.99
N GLY A 182 3.99 -7.53 6.71
CA GLY A 182 4.09 -6.16 6.22
C GLY A 182 2.75 -5.48 5.95
N GLY A 183 2.82 -4.24 5.44
CA GLY A 183 1.64 -3.39 5.20
C GLY A 183 0.58 -4.04 4.31
N VAL A 184 0.95 -4.54 3.14
CA VAL A 184 0.00 -5.25 2.25
C VAL A 184 -0.29 -6.66 2.76
N GLY A 185 0.76 -7.37 3.19
CA GLY A 185 0.66 -8.78 3.53
C GLY A 185 -0.36 -9.09 4.64
N HIS A 186 -0.39 -8.30 5.74
CA HIS A 186 -1.32 -8.56 6.85
C HIS A 186 -2.79 -8.34 6.46
N LEU A 187 -3.06 -7.48 5.47
CA LEU A 187 -4.40 -7.27 4.92
C LEU A 187 -4.76 -8.34 3.89
N ALA A 188 -3.80 -8.73 3.05
CA ALA A 188 -3.99 -9.82 2.08
C ALA A 188 -4.34 -11.15 2.76
N VAL A 189 -3.65 -11.48 3.88
CA VAL A 189 -3.99 -12.64 4.72
C VAL A 189 -5.45 -12.61 5.15
N GLN A 190 -5.91 -11.48 5.70
CA GLN A 190 -7.28 -11.34 6.18
C GLN A 190 -8.31 -11.42 5.05
N LEU A 191 -8.04 -10.78 3.90
CA LEU A 191 -8.90 -10.87 2.73
C LEU A 191 -8.98 -12.29 2.17
N ALA A 192 -7.87 -13.01 2.09
CA ALA A 192 -7.85 -14.39 1.63
C ALA A 192 -8.63 -15.30 2.59
N LYS A 193 -8.47 -15.14 3.89
CA LYS A 193 -9.29 -15.85 4.90
C LYS A 193 -10.77 -15.55 4.76
N LEU A 194 -11.14 -14.28 4.62
CA LEU A 194 -12.53 -13.83 4.41
C LEU A 194 -13.18 -14.47 3.18
N ARG A 195 -12.37 -14.78 2.16
CA ARG A 195 -12.80 -15.41 0.91
C ARG A 195 -12.71 -16.94 0.93
N GLY A 196 -12.55 -17.57 2.09
CA GLY A 196 -12.57 -19.04 2.24
C GLY A 196 -11.27 -19.74 1.87
N ALA A 197 -10.15 -19.01 1.72
CA ALA A 197 -8.87 -19.63 1.42
C ALA A 197 -8.23 -20.29 2.65
N ARG A 198 -7.47 -21.37 2.41
CA ARG A 198 -6.42 -21.83 3.31
C ARG A 198 -5.19 -20.93 3.10
N VAL A 199 -4.71 -20.26 4.15
CA VAL A 199 -3.65 -19.27 4.05
C VAL A 199 -2.36 -19.75 4.68
N ILE A 200 -1.26 -19.68 3.91
CA ILE A 200 0.11 -19.90 4.36
C ILE A 200 0.80 -18.54 4.43
N ALA A 201 1.26 -18.13 5.60
CA ALA A 201 1.96 -16.87 5.79
C ALA A 201 3.47 -17.08 5.86
N VAL A 202 4.22 -16.35 5.06
CA VAL A 202 5.69 -16.30 5.09
C VAL A 202 6.12 -14.96 5.66
N ALA A 203 6.76 -14.99 6.83
CA ALA A 203 7.27 -13.80 7.51
C ALA A 203 8.38 -14.19 8.49
N SER A 204 8.99 -13.22 9.20
CA SER A 204 9.93 -13.54 10.29
C SER A 204 9.19 -13.98 11.55
N ALA A 205 9.82 -14.80 12.40
CA ALA A 205 9.25 -15.37 13.63
C ALA A 205 8.52 -14.34 14.52
N LYS A 206 8.98 -13.11 14.58
CA LYS A 206 8.31 -12.04 15.35
C LYS A 206 6.85 -11.79 14.97
N ASN A 207 6.46 -12.16 13.73
CA ASN A 207 5.11 -12.00 13.22
C ASN A 207 4.20 -13.22 13.50
N GLU A 208 4.74 -14.33 14.05
CA GLU A 208 3.98 -15.57 14.21
C GLU A 208 2.73 -15.37 15.06
N GLY A 209 2.83 -14.67 16.18
CA GLY A 209 1.69 -14.36 17.05
C GLY A 209 0.59 -13.58 16.31
N LEU A 210 0.99 -12.52 15.59
CA LEU A 210 0.05 -11.76 14.76
C LEU A 210 -0.61 -12.65 13.68
N MET A 211 0.16 -13.48 12.99
CA MET A 211 -0.39 -14.34 11.94
C MET A 211 -1.39 -15.36 12.49
N ARG A 212 -1.13 -15.92 13.67
CA ARG A 212 -2.09 -16.78 14.37
C ARG A 212 -3.38 -16.04 14.72
N ASP A 213 -3.27 -14.83 15.26
CA ASP A 213 -4.43 -13.98 15.58
C ASP A 213 -5.25 -13.60 14.35
N LEU A 214 -4.63 -13.50 13.16
CA LEU A 214 -5.29 -13.26 11.88
C LEU A 214 -5.85 -14.55 11.25
N GLY A 215 -5.75 -15.70 11.91
CA GLY A 215 -6.36 -16.95 11.48
C GLY A 215 -5.61 -17.68 10.36
N VAL A 216 -4.29 -17.47 10.27
CA VAL A 216 -3.43 -18.17 9.30
C VAL A 216 -3.40 -19.68 9.60
N ASP A 217 -3.50 -20.50 8.57
CA ASP A 217 -3.52 -21.97 8.73
C ASP A 217 -2.12 -22.59 8.85
N GLN A 218 -1.10 -21.93 8.25
CA GLN A 218 0.30 -22.35 8.33
C GLN A 218 1.21 -21.12 8.33
N PHE A 219 2.21 -21.12 9.21
CA PHE A 219 3.24 -20.07 9.27
C PHE A 219 4.60 -20.66 8.89
N VAL A 220 5.38 -19.90 8.13
CA VAL A 220 6.76 -20.24 7.75
C VAL A 220 7.66 -19.06 8.10
N ASP A 221 8.65 -19.30 8.97
CA ASP A 221 9.72 -18.32 9.22
C ASP A 221 10.80 -18.44 8.15
N TYR A 222 10.83 -17.49 7.22
CA TYR A 222 11.78 -17.47 6.11
C TYR A 222 13.25 -17.36 6.55
N LYS A 223 13.52 -16.98 7.81
CA LYS A 223 14.89 -16.88 8.33
C LYS A 223 15.49 -18.22 8.71
N THR A 224 14.65 -19.20 8.99
CA THR A 224 15.07 -20.53 9.47
C THR A 224 14.71 -21.65 8.50
N THR A 225 13.77 -21.40 7.58
CA THR A 225 13.19 -22.44 6.73
C THR A 225 12.96 -21.90 5.32
N ALA A 226 13.53 -22.54 4.32
CA ALA A 226 13.21 -22.25 2.93
C ALA A 226 11.76 -22.68 2.63
N THR A 227 10.96 -21.73 2.15
CA THR A 227 9.52 -21.96 1.94
C THR A 227 9.28 -23.15 1.00
N GLU A 228 10.07 -23.25 -0.04
CA GLU A 228 10.02 -24.30 -1.05
C GLU A 228 10.44 -25.70 -0.54
N GLU A 229 10.95 -25.83 0.67
CA GLU A 229 11.23 -27.13 1.30
C GLU A 229 10.01 -27.68 2.04
N VAL A 230 9.15 -26.81 2.58
CA VAL A 230 8.06 -27.19 3.51
C VAL A 230 6.65 -26.90 2.97
N VAL A 231 6.54 -26.23 1.82
CA VAL A 231 5.26 -25.89 1.21
C VAL A 231 5.17 -26.49 -0.19
N ARG A 232 3.99 -27.07 -0.51
CA ARG A 232 3.65 -27.61 -1.82
C ARG A 232 2.17 -27.36 -2.15
N ASP A 233 1.82 -27.55 -3.39
CA ASP A 233 0.42 -27.59 -3.86
C ASP A 233 -0.35 -26.27 -3.57
N VAL A 234 0.31 -25.13 -3.75
CA VAL A 234 -0.29 -23.80 -3.61
C VAL A 234 -1.02 -23.42 -4.90
N ASP A 235 -2.22 -22.88 -4.79
CA ASP A 235 -3.00 -22.39 -5.94
C ASP A 235 -2.58 -20.97 -6.33
N LEU A 236 -2.24 -20.12 -5.36
CA LEU A 236 -1.85 -18.73 -5.56
C LEU A 236 -0.73 -18.33 -4.59
N VAL A 237 0.32 -17.74 -5.10
CA VAL A 237 1.30 -16.98 -4.31
C VAL A 237 1.08 -15.49 -4.55
N LEU A 238 0.87 -14.72 -3.49
CA LEU A 238 0.96 -13.26 -3.49
C LEU A 238 2.32 -12.85 -2.91
N ASP A 239 3.20 -12.36 -3.75
CA ASP A 239 4.52 -11.89 -3.32
C ASP A 239 4.51 -10.38 -3.08
N ALA A 240 4.54 -9.98 -1.80
CA ALA A 240 4.60 -8.59 -1.35
C ALA A 240 6.04 -8.12 -1.04
N VAL A 241 7.05 -8.91 -1.38
CA VAL A 241 8.47 -8.62 -1.13
C VAL A 241 9.21 -8.29 -2.43
N GLY A 242 9.09 -9.17 -3.43
CA GLY A 242 9.87 -9.08 -4.66
C GLY A 242 11.34 -9.45 -4.46
N GLY A 243 12.20 -9.03 -5.39
CA GLY A 243 13.66 -9.24 -5.31
C GLY A 243 14.19 -10.31 -6.26
N ALA A 244 15.37 -10.85 -5.98
CA ALA A 244 16.11 -11.68 -6.94
C ALA A 244 15.60 -13.13 -7.08
N ASP A 245 14.92 -13.67 -6.06
CA ASP A 245 14.61 -15.11 -5.99
C ASP A 245 13.10 -15.39 -6.07
N MET A 246 12.36 -14.60 -6.88
CA MET A 246 10.91 -14.78 -7.01
C MET A 246 10.53 -16.10 -7.67
N GLU A 247 11.39 -16.63 -8.56
CA GLU A 247 11.22 -17.90 -9.26
C GLU A 247 11.16 -19.13 -8.33
N ARG A 248 11.69 -19.04 -7.09
CA ARG A 248 11.57 -20.11 -6.08
C ARG A 248 10.11 -20.52 -5.82
N PHE A 249 9.17 -19.61 -6.01
CA PHE A 249 7.75 -19.89 -5.81
C PHE A 249 7.16 -20.82 -6.85
N PHE A 250 7.82 -21.05 -7.99
CA PHE A 250 7.40 -22.08 -8.94
C PHE A 250 7.43 -23.48 -8.33
N HIS A 251 8.34 -23.73 -7.38
CA HIS A 251 8.45 -25.03 -6.68
C HIS A 251 7.33 -25.29 -5.68
N VAL A 252 6.57 -24.29 -5.26
CA VAL A 252 5.45 -24.43 -4.32
C VAL A 252 4.10 -24.43 -5.02
N LEU A 253 4.03 -23.89 -6.24
CA LEU A 253 2.81 -23.76 -7.01
C LEU A 253 2.40 -25.10 -7.66
N LYS A 254 1.09 -25.32 -7.76
CA LYS A 254 0.51 -26.36 -8.61
C LYS A 254 0.67 -26.00 -10.09
N PRO A 255 0.71 -26.98 -11.00
CA PRO A 255 0.48 -26.71 -12.42
C PRO A 255 -0.84 -25.95 -12.59
N GLY A 256 -0.84 -24.86 -13.37
CA GLY A 256 -1.99 -23.96 -13.53
C GLY A 256 -2.22 -23.00 -12.37
N GLY A 257 -1.31 -22.94 -11.40
CA GLY A 257 -1.34 -21.95 -10.32
C GLY A 257 -0.96 -20.54 -10.76
N ALA A 258 -1.06 -19.58 -9.84
CA ALA A 258 -0.76 -18.19 -10.13
C ALA A 258 0.30 -17.60 -9.17
N LEU A 259 1.21 -16.79 -9.72
CA LEU A 259 2.17 -15.96 -8.97
C LEU A 259 1.83 -14.49 -9.21
N PHE A 260 1.36 -13.80 -8.18
CA PHE A 260 1.05 -12.39 -8.22
C PHE A 260 2.18 -11.59 -7.56
N LEU A 261 2.82 -10.72 -8.36
CA LEU A 261 3.97 -9.92 -7.95
C LEU A 261 3.54 -8.47 -7.70
N ILE A 262 3.57 -8.04 -6.43
CA ILE A 262 3.29 -6.62 -6.09
C ILE A 262 4.43 -5.74 -6.58
N ASN A 263 5.66 -6.23 -6.51
CA ASN A 263 6.82 -5.59 -7.12
C ASN A 263 7.47 -6.54 -8.13
N PRO A 264 7.14 -6.44 -9.44
CA PRO A 264 7.68 -7.31 -10.47
C PRO A 264 9.09 -6.93 -10.92
N LEU A 265 9.68 -5.86 -10.38
CA LEU A 265 10.99 -5.38 -10.82
C LEU A 265 12.07 -6.43 -10.57
N GLY A 266 12.79 -6.80 -11.63
CA GLY A 266 13.85 -7.83 -11.59
C GLY A 266 13.35 -9.26 -11.78
N PHE A 267 12.04 -9.49 -11.98
CA PHE A 267 11.53 -10.82 -12.33
C PHE A 267 11.95 -11.20 -13.75
N THR A 268 12.49 -12.39 -13.93
CA THR A 268 12.99 -12.91 -15.22
C THR A 268 12.37 -14.25 -15.64
N GLY A 269 11.58 -14.87 -14.76
CA GLY A 269 11.11 -16.25 -14.89
C GLY A 269 9.91 -16.48 -15.86
N HIS A 270 9.63 -15.57 -16.82
CA HIS A 270 8.46 -15.67 -17.69
C HIS A 270 8.44 -16.95 -18.55
N GLU A 271 9.56 -17.34 -19.16
CA GLU A 271 9.66 -18.54 -19.98
C GLU A 271 9.48 -19.83 -19.16
N GLU A 272 10.02 -19.84 -17.95
CA GLU A 272 9.87 -20.96 -17.02
C GLU A 272 8.43 -21.10 -16.54
N ALA A 273 7.79 -19.98 -16.17
CA ALA A 273 6.39 -19.94 -15.78
C ALA A 273 5.47 -20.52 -16.89
N GLU A 274 5.71 -20.11 -18.14
CA GLU A 274 4.97 -20.62 -19.30
C GLU A 274 5.11 -22.15 -19.46
N LYS A 275 6.34 -22.68 -19.36
CA LYS A 275 6.62 -24.12 -19.41
C LYS A 275 5.91 -24.90 -18.31
N LEU A 276 5.76 -24.30 -17.11
CA LEU A 276 5.12 -24.90 -15.96
C LEU A 276 3.58 -24.65 -15.94
N GLY A 277 3.06 -23.88 -16.88
CA GLY A 277 1.66 -23.48 -16.94
C GLY A 277 1.25 -22.55 -15.80
N ILE A 278 2.20 -21.79 -15.22
CA ILE A 278 1.96 -20.84 -14.13
C ILE A 278 1.63 -19.47 -14.71
N THR A 279 0.54 -18.86 -14.22
CA THR A 279 0.21 -17.47 -14.56
C THR A 279 0.99 -16.51 -13.66
N VAL A 280 1.92 -15.75 -14.23
CA VAL A 280 2.58 -14.66 -13.50
C VAL A 280 1.90 -13.35 -13.85
N SER A 281 1.44 -12.60 -12.84
CA SER A 281 0.71 -11.37 -13.06
C SER A 281 1.05 -10.29 -12.02
N SER A 282 0.95 -9.04 -12.47
CA SER A 282 1.14 -7.86 -11.64
C SER A 282 0.15 -6.76 -12.05
N THR A 283 -0.18 -5.87 -11.13
CA THR A 283 -0.93 -4.66 -11.42
C THR A 283 -0.37 -3.49 -10.61
N GLN A 284 -0.53 -2.28 -11.13
CA GLN A 284 -0.22 -1.08 -10.37
C GLN A 284 -1.49 -0.57 -9.69
N VAL A 285 -1.50 -0.57 -8.36
CA VAL A 285 -2.66 -0.10 -7.59
C VAL A 285 -3.12 1.29 -8.03
N ARG A 286 -4.43 1.53 -8.04
CA ARG A 286 -5.07 2.82 -8.36
C ARG A 286 -5.84 3.35 -7.17
N SER A 287 -5.77 4.68 -6.96
CA SER A 287 -6.65 5.39 -6.03
C SER A 287 -8.11 5.18 -6.42
N ASN A 288 -8.95 4.72 -5.47
CA ASN A 288 -10.35 4.38 -5.74
C ASN A 288 -11.20 4.53 -4.47
N GLY A 289 -11.97 5.63 -4.39
CA GLY A 289 -12.83 5.90 -3.25
C GLY A 289 -13.99 4.90 -3.11
N ALA A 290 -14.53 4.41 -4.23
CA ALA A 290 -15.63 3.42 -4.19
C ALA A 290 -15.15 2.07 -3.63
N GLN A 291 -13.94 1.62 -3.96
CA GLN A 291 -13.35 0.44 -3.34
C GLN A 291 -13.05 0.67 -1.85
N LEU A 292 -12.52 1.86 -1.47
CA LEU A 292 -12.32 2.22 -0.06
C LEU A 292 -13.64 2.24 0.72
N ALA A 293 -14.76 2.67 0.13
CA ALA A 293 -16.06 2.60 0.79
C ALA A 293 -16.52 1.17 1.07
N LYS A 294 -16.18 0.18 0.20
CA LYS A 294 -16.40 -1.25 0.49
C LYS A 294 -15.51 -1.74 1.64
N VAL A 295 -14.26 -1.28 1.66
CA VAL A 295 -13.27 -1.58 2.71
C VAL A 295 -13.70 -1.00 4.06
N ALA A 296 -14.26 0.22 4.07
CA ALA A 296 -14.73 0.87 5.29
C ALA A 296 -15.67 -0.01 6.10
N ARG A 297 -16.59 -0.71 5.42
CA ARG A 297 -17.54 -1.62 6.08
C ARG A 297 -16.83 -2.80 6.77
N LEU A 298 -15.81 -3.37 6.12
CA LEU A 298 -15.05 -4.48 6.71
C LEU A 298 -14.27 -4.06 7.96
N LEU A 299 -13.81 -2.81 7.98
CA LEU A 299 -13.11 -2.21 9.12
C LEU A 299 -14.09 -1.86 10.25
N ASP A 300 -15.27 -1.30 9.94
CA ASP A 300 -16.32 -0.97 10.92
C ASP A 300 -16.87 -2.22 11.61
N ASP A 301 -17.08 -3.29 10.86
CA ASP A 301 -17.57 -4.57 11.36
C ASP A 301 -16.48 -5.36 12.12
N GLY A 302 -15.24 -4.85 12.16
CA GLY A 302 -14.11 -5.54 12.79
C GLY A 302 -13.70 -6.85 12.10
N ILE A 303 -14.19 -7.09 10.87
CA ILE A 303 -13.87 -8.28 10.07
C ILE A 303 -12.41 -8.26 9.64
N VAL A 304 -11.90 -7.05 9.36
CA VAL A 304 -10.50 -6.81 9.02
C VAL A 304 -9.96 -5.69 9.91
N ARG A 305 -8.70 -5.79 10.31
CA ARG A 305 -8.03 -4.76 11.11
C ARG A 305 -6.73 -4.31 10.47
N VAL A 306 -6.41 -3.03 10.61
CA VAL A 306 -5.11 -2.47 10.25
C VAL A 306 -4.17 -2.59 11.44
N VAL A 307 -2.99 -3.13 11.23
CA VAL A 307 -1.94 -3.25 12.26
C VAL A 307 -0.98 -2.06 12.13
N ILE A 308 -0.72 -1.39 13.24
CA ILE A 308 0.22 -0.26 13.31
C ILE A 308 1.52 -0.72 13.98
N ASP A 309 2.63 -0.60 13.25
CA ASP A 309 3.98 -0.87 13.77
C ASP A 309 4.43 0.23 14.71
N SER A 310 4.28 1.47 14.27
CA SER A 310 4.70 2.64 15.04
C SER A 310 4.03 3.91 14.53
N THR A 311 3.91 4.89 15.43
CA THR A 311 3.38 6.21 15.13
C THR A 311 4.42 7.27 15.51
N PHE A 312 4.61 8.27 14.64
CA PHE A 312 5.51 9.39 14.84
C PHE A 312 4.74 10.70 14.64
N PRO A 313 5.09 11.80 15.33
CA PRO A 313 4.63 13.13 14.94
C PRO A 313 5.05 13.46 13.49
N LEU A 314 4.25 14.21 12.74
CA LEU A 314 4.61 14.64 11.37
C LEU A 314 6.00 15.31 11.32
N ALA A 315 6.34 16.12 12.32
CA ALA A 315 7.65 16.75 12.42
C ALA A 315 8.83 15.78 12.51
N GLU A 316 8.57 14.51 12.86
CA GLU A 316 9.56 13.45 12.98
C GLU A 316 9.54 12.47 11.79
N ALA A 317 9.03 12.88 10.64
CA ALA A 317 8.94 12.03 9.44
C ALA A 317 10.29 11.42 9.04
N SER A 318 11.41 12.12 9.26
CA SER A 318 12.76 11.57 9.05
C SER A 318 13.00 10.31 9.89
N ARG A 319 12.58 10.31 11.17
CA ARG A 319 12.68 9.15 12.07
C ARG A 319 11.75 8.01 11.64
N ALA A 320 10.54 8.34 11.18
CA ALA A 320 9.62 7.36 10.63
C ALA A 320 10.20 6.66 9.38
N HIS A 321 10.83 7.41 8.49
CA HIS A 321 11.53 6.86 7.32
C HIS A 321 12.78 6.06 7.70
N GLN A 322 13.50 6.45 8.75
CA GLN A 322 14.60 5.65 9.31
C GLN A 322 14.06 4.32 9.86
N ARG A 323 12.94 4.34 10.63
CA ARG A 323 12.28 3.12 11.12
C ARG A 323 11.89 2.19 9.97
N ALA A 324 11.43 2.75 8.83
CA ALA A 324 11.13 1.96 7.64
C ALA A 324 12.39 1.32 7.04
N ALA A 325 13.51 2.06 6.98
CA ALA A 325 14.79 1.57 6.46
C ALA A 325 15.41 0.47 7.34
N ASP A 326 15.17 0.47 8.64
CA ASP A 326 15.64 -0.57 9.57
C ASP A 326 14.96 -1.94 9.30
N GLY A 327 13.89 -1.93 8.50
CA GLY A 327 13.18 -3.13 8.08
C GLY A 327 12.37 -3.81 9.19
N SER A 328 11.95 -5.03 8.92
CA SER A 328 11.14 -5.81 9.87
C SER A 328 9.91 -5.06 10.40
N ILE A 329 9.22 -4.30 9.56
CA ILE A 329 7.98 -3.59 9.91
C ILE A 329 6.86 -4.62 10.12
N GLN A 330 6.03 -4.42 11.16
CA GLN A 330 4.82 -5.20 11.38
C GLN A 330 3.58 -4.32 11.11
N GLY A 331 2.97 -4.48 9.93
CA GLY A 331 1.88 -3.61 9.50
C GLY A 331 2.37 -2.27 8.96
N LYS A 332 1.90 -1.14 9.52
CA LYS A 332 2.06 0.20 8.96
C LYS A 332 2.77 1.17 9.92
N ILE A 333 3.56 2.07 9.36
CA ILE A 333 4.11 3.24 10.06
C ILE A 333 3.23 4.45 9.71
N VAL A 334 2.86 5.24 10.72
CA VAL A 334 1.93 6.36 10.56
C VAL A 334 2.51 7.64 11.17
N LEU A 335 2.26 8.77 10.50
CA LEU A 335 2.55 10.12 10.97
C LEU A 335 1.26 10.74 11.54
N ALA A 336 1.27 11.12 12.79
CA ALA A 336 0.21 11.93 13.41
C ALA A 336 0.46 13.43 13.12
N VAL A 337 -0.57 14.16 12.74
CA VAL A 337 -0.49 15.56 12.27
C VAL A 337 -1.11 16.51 13.30
#